data_7de811ccb3ed6dfac1eb1c1af10ee1ef
#
_entry.id   7de811ccb3ed6dfac1eb1c1af10ee1ef
#
_cell.length_a   1.000
_cell.length_b   1.000
_cell.length_c   1.000
_cell.angle_alpha   90.00
_cell.angle_beta   90.00
_cell.angle_gamma   90.00
#
_symmetry.space_group_name_H-M   'P 1'
#
loop_
_entity.id
_entity.type
_entity.pdbx_description
1 polymer ?
#
loop_
_entity_poly.entity_id
_entity_poly.type
_entity_poly.pdbx_seq_one_letter_code
_entity_poly.pdbx_strand_id
1 'polypeptide(L)'
;MDTQKLIEVLAREVLKEIAKRENENLSENNEIISKKSIIVAFLGNDEVLKDELKKETSFVENVKLDNTWEAIGQCENKKILVVSTLGINELIELSQGRKSIITEFLFNDGKVVIVEEGLEYKKYTKPAALINLYDEYVKKVQEFGIKVVKRTEVKNIFNAKEKVYLKGLITERRLRDSGLRNQMIVVDGKGKITSLAMDYIKENSIELCYERGQ
;
A
#
# COMPACT_ATOMS: atom_id res chain seq x y z
N MET A 1 -2.60 -23.66 -57.84
CA MET A 1 -2.11 -22.95 -56.68
C MET A 1 -1.79 -24.03 -55.65
N ASP A 2 -0.55 -24.12 -55.20
CA ASP A 2 -0.04 -25.27 -54.44
C ASP A 2 -0.61 -25.24 -53.03
N THR A 3 -1.47 -26.22 -52.70
CA THR A 3 -2.12 -26.32 -51.38
C THR A 3 -1.14 -26.33 -50.23
N GLN A 4 0.08 -26.79 -50.45
CA GLN A 4 1.13 -26.82 -49.47
C GLN A 4 1.65 -25.42 -49.12
N LYS A 5 1.78 -24.53 -50.13
CA LYS A 5 2.17 -23.11 -49.92
C LYS A 5 1.09 -22.31 -49.18
N LEU A 6 -0.17 -22.64 -49.40
CA LEU A 6 -1.29 -22.01 -48.72
C LEU A 6 -1.30 -22.38 -47.23
N ILE A 7 -1.03 -23.65 -46.89
CA ILE A 7 -0.92 -24.15 -45.53
C ILE A 7 0.25 -23.46 -44.79
N GLU A 8 1.40 -23.33 -45.40
CA GLU A 8 2.56 -22.63 -44.79
C GLU A 8 2.28 -21.16 -44.50
N VAL A 9 1.61 -20.46 -45.42
CA VAL A 9 1.24 -19.03 -45.22
C VAL A 9 0.24 -18.89 -44.08
N LEU A 10 -0.80 -19.72 -44.03
CA LEU A 10 -1.78 -19.72 -42.96
C LEU A 10 -1.16 -20.08 -41.62
N ALA A 11 -0.29 -21.08 -41.55
CA ALA A 11 0.40 -21.45 -40.32
C ALA A 11 1.29 -20.30 -39.79
N ARG A 12 2.01 -19.58 -40.67
CA ARG A 12 2.80 -18.39 -40.27
C ARG A 12 1.92 -17.26 -39.77
N GLU A 13 0.77 -17.01 -40.39
CA GLU A 13 -0.17 -15.96 -39.97
C GLU A 13 -0.78 -16.29 -38.57
N VAL A 14 -1.20 -17.54 -38.37
CA VAL A 14 -1.73 -18.02 -37.10
C VAL A 14 -0.67 -17.93 -35.99
N LEU A 15 0.57 -18.34 -36.25
CA LEU A 15 1.67 -18.20 -35.28
C LEU A 15 1.99 -16.75 -34.93
N LYS A 16 1.94 -15.83 -35.91
CA LYS A 16 2.07 -14.39 -35.66
C LYS A 16 0.95 -13.84 -34.78
N GLU A 17 -0.28 -14.26 -35.04
CA GLU A 17 -1.45 -13.81 -34.28
C GLU A 17 -1.42 -14.36 -32.84
N ILE A 18 -0.97 -15.62 -32.64
CA ILE A 18 -0.76 -16.21 -31.33
C ILE A 18 0.34 -15.45 -30.56
N ALA A 19 1.49 -15.20 -31.19
CA ALA A 19 2.60 -14.47 -30.55
C ALA A 19 2.20 -13.02 -30.21
N LYS A 20 1.33 -12.38 -31.02
CA LYS A 20 0.80 -11.05 -30.74
C LYS A 20 -0.13 -11.07 -29.54
N ARG A 21 -1.04 -12.02 -29.45
CA ARG A 21 -1.95 -12.21 -28.30
C ARG A 21 -1.23 -12.60 -27.02
N GLU A 22 -0.19 -13.42 -27.12
CA GLU A 22 0.66 -13.75 -25.97
C GLU A 22 1.41 -12.52 -25.47
N ASN A 23 1.93 -11.65 -26.35
CA ASN A 23 2.56 -10.39 -25.97
C ASN A 23 1.56 -9.35 -25.43
N GLU A 24 0.35 -9.28 -25.95
CA GLU A 24 -0.73 -8.43 -25.43
C GLU A 24 -1.18 -8.93 -24.04
N ASN A 25 -1.35 -10.23 -23.86
CA ASN A 25 -1.63 -10.84 -22.55
C ASN A 25 -0.46 -10.71 -21.55
N LEU A 26 0.79 -10.71 -22.00
CA LEU A 26 1.96 -10.45 -21.16
C LEU A 26 2.06 -8.98 -20.78
N SER A 27 1.67 -8.04 -21.65
CA SER A 27 1.63 -6.62 -21.31
C SER A 27 0.46 -6.28 -20.40
N GLU A 28 -0.73 -6.85 -20.58
CA GLU A 28 -1.86 -6.73 -19.65
C GLU A 28 -1.56 -7.39 -18.30
N ASN A 29 -0.96 -8.58 -18.29
CA ASN A 29 -0.51 -9.22 -17.05
C ASN A 29 0.63 -8.46 -16.36
N ASN A 30 1.53 -7.81 -17.10
CA ASN A 30 2.57 -6.97 -16.51
C ASN A 30 2.02 -5.64 -15.95
N GLU A 31 0.96 -5.06 -16.54
CA GLU A 31 0.24 -3.94 -15.92
C GLU A 31 -0.54 -4.37 -14.67
N ILE A 32 -1.11 -5.57 -14.65
CA ILE A 32 -1.80 -6.14 -13.49
C ILE A 32 -0.79 -6.51 -12.38
N ILE A 33 0.40 -6.99 -12.73
CA ILE A 33 1.47 -7.33 -11.76
C ILE A 33 2.12 -6.07 -11.15
N SER A 34 2.04 -4.91 -11.81
CA SER A 34 2.56 -3.64 -11.27
C SER A 34 1.62 -2.95 -10.28
N LYS A 35 0.33 -3.27 -10.27
CA LYS A 35 -0.57 -2.82 -9.21
C LYS A 35 -0.19 -3.58 -7.93
N LYS A 36 0.37 -2.84 -6.96
CA LYS A 36 0.66 -3.36 -5.62
C LYS A 36 -0.54 -4.16 -5.15
N SER A 37 -0.37 -5.42 -4.79
CA SER A 37 -1.39 -6.26 -4.18
C SER A 37 -1.67 -5.78 -2.74
N ILE A 38 -2.14 -4.53 -2.63
CA ILE A 38 -2.53 -3.90 -1.38
C ILE A 38 -4.04 -3.99 -1.29
N ILE A 39 -4.51 -4.63 -0.23
CA ILE A 39 -5.93 -4.63 0.12
C ILE A 39 -6.18 -3.45 1.04
N VAL A 40 -7.12 -2.61 0.66
CA VAL A 40 -7.57 -1.47 1.44
C VAL A 40 -8.93 -1.78 2.03
N ALA A 41 -9.00 -1.85 3.35
CA ALA A 41 -10.27 -1.77 4.06
C ALA A 41 -10.64 -0.29 4.22
N PHE A 42 -11.86 0.07 3.88
CA PHE A 42 -12.34 1.45 3.89
C PHE A 42 -13.50 1.61 4.87
N LEU A 43 -13.31 2.46 5.87
CA LEU A 43 -14.31 2.79 6.87
C LEU A 43 -14.78 4.22 6.67
N GLY A 44 -16.09 4.40 6.47
CA GLY A 44 -16.75 5.70 6.32
C GLY A 44 -17.40 5.91 4.96
N ASN A 45 -17.79 7.15 4.66
CA ASN A 45 -18.70 7.48 3.57
C ASN A 45 -18.09 8.40 2.49
N ASP A 46 -16.77 8.58 2.43
CA ASP A 46 -16.11 9.38 1.39
C ASP A 46 -15.92 8.55 0.11
N GLU A 47 -16.99 8.48 -0.71
CA GLU A 47 -16.98 7.72 -1.98
C GLU A 47 -15.95 8.29 -2.98
N VAL A 48 -15.67 9.59 -2.96
CA VAL A 48 -14.67 10.20 -3.85
C VAL A 48 -13.27 9.70 -3.51
N LEU A 49 -12.91 9.72 -2.22
CA LEU A 49 -11.63 9.17 -1.76
C LEU A 49 -11.53 7.67 -2.08
N LYS A 50 -12.60 6.93 -1.87
CA LYS A 50 -12.65 5.50 -2.16
C LYS A 50 -12.41 5.19 -3.64
N ASP A 51 -13.03 5.95 -4.55
CA ASP A 51 -12.83 5.78 -5.99
C ASP A 51 -11.41 6.20 -6.43
N GLU A 52 -10.83 7.18 -5.76
CA GLU A 52 -9.42 7.53 -5.95
C GLU A 52 -8.49 6.39 -5.52
N LEU A 53 -8.78 5.74 -4.40
CA LEU A 53 -7.99 4.60 -3.89
C LEU A 53 -8.11 3.35 -4.77
N LYS A 54 -9.28 3.10 -5.37
CA LYS A 54 -9.47 2.00 -6.34
C LYS A 54 -8.56 2.12 -7.57
N LYS A 55 -8.16 3.32 -7.95
CA LYS A 55 -7.22 3.54 -9.06
C LYS A 55 -5.79 3.18 -8.71
N GLU A 56 -5.41 3.32 -7.44
CA GLU A 56 -4.05 3.13 -6.94
C GLU A 56 -3.81 1.72 -6.36
N THR A 57 -4.88 1.00 -6.02
CA THR A 57 -4.81 -0.28 -5.31
C THR A 57 -5.55 -1.39 -6.05
N SER A 58 -5.22 -2.64 -5.75
CA SER A 58 -5.86 -3.79 -6.40
C SER A 58 -7.29 -4.03 -5.92
N PHE A 59 -7.58 -3.67 -4.68
CA PHE A 59 -8.87 -3.94 -4.07
C PHE A 59 -9.20 -2.98 -2.94
N VAL A 60 -10.42 -2.44 -2.93
CA VAL A 60 -10.95 -1.59 -1.84
C VAL A 60 -12.25 -2.18 -1.35
N GLU A 61 -12.30 -2.61 -0.09
CA GLU A 61 -13.46 -3.20 0.55
C GLU A 61 -14.03 -2.27 1.61
N ASN A 62 -15.35 -2.12 1.64
CA ASN A 62 -16.01 -1.39 2.72
C ASN A 62 -16.10 -2.25 3.96
N VAL A 63 -15.69 -1.69 5.07
CA VAL A 63 -15.84 -2.28 6.40
C VAL A 63 -16.65 -1.37 7.30
N LYS A 64 -17.26 -1.95 8.33
CA LYS A 64 -17.96 -1.23 9.39
C LYS A 64 -17.21 -1.43 10.70
N LEU A 65 -17.47 -0.57 11.68
CA LEU A 65 -16.83 -0.63 13.00
C LEU A 65 -17.13 -1.93 13.77
N ASP A 66 -18.28 -2.56 13.49
CA ASP A 66 -18.72 -3.82 14.08
C ASP A 66 -18.21 -5.06 13.34
N ASN A 67 -17.51 -4.90 12.20
CA ASN A 67 -16.88 -6.02 11.52
C ASN A 67 -15.74 -6.60 12.36
N THR A 68 -15.52 -7.92 12.23
CA THR A 68 -14.37 -8.61 12.79
C THR A 68 -13.27 -8.76 11.73
N TRP A 69 -12.03 -8.95 12.20
CA TRP A 69 -10.88 -9.20 11.32
C TRP A 69 -11.08 -10.39 10.37
N GLU A 70 -11.74 -11.44 10.86
CA GLU A 70 -12.01 -12.66 10.09
C GLU A 70 -12.91 -12.38 8.87
N ALA A 71 -13.79 -11.38 8.96
CA ALA A 71 -14.67 -10.97 7.86
C ALA A 71 -13.92 -10.31 6.69
N ILE A 72 -12.68 -9.82 6.91
CA ILE A 72 -11.87 -9.12 5.89
C ILE A 72 -11.01 -10.10 5.06
N GLY A 73 -11.20 -11.40 5.27
CA GLY A 73 -10.52 -12.45 4.52
C GLY A 73 -9.06 -12.68 4.91
N GLN A 74 -8.62 -13.91 4.79
CA GLN A 74 -7.23 -14.33 5.00
C GLN A 74 -6.41 -14.01 3.75
N CYS A 75 -6.01 -12.75 3.58
CA CYS A 75 -5.06 -12.40 2.53
C CYS A 75 -3.68 -12.19 3.14
N GLU A 76 -2.67 -12.86 2.61
CA GLU A 76 -1.24 -12.69 2.97
C GLU A 76 -0.69 -11.31 2.59
N ASN A 77 -1.49 -10.48 1.91
CA ASN A 77 -1.10 -9.18 1.39
C ASN A 77 -1.19 -8.08 2.46
N LYS A 78 -0.37 -7.05 2.33
CA LYS A 78 -0.38 -5.87 3.21
C LYS A 78 -1.78 -5.28 3.29
N LYS A 79 -2.33 -5.23 4.50
CA LYS A 79 -3.64 -4.67 4.77
C LYS A 79 -3.50 -3.24 5.29
N ILE A 80 -4.23 -2.33 4.68
CA ILE A 80 -4.30 -0.93 5.13
C ILE A 80 -5.77 -0.63 5.41
N LEU A 81 -6.06 -0.12 6.59
CA LEU A 81 -7.39 0.41 6.93
C LEU A 81 -7.36 1.93 6.76
N VAL A 82 -8.21 2.44 5.89
CA VAL A 82 -8.44 3.88 5.73
C VAL A 82 -9.76 4.23 6.39
N VAL A 83 -9.69 5.08 7.40
CA VAL A 83 -10.84 5.60 8.14
C VAL A 83 -11.11 7.00 7.63
N SER A 84 -12.11 7.16 6.77
CA SER A 84 -12.47 8.45 6.17
C SER A 84 -13.33 9.31 7.07
N THR A 85 -14.06 8.70 8.01
CA THR A 85 -14.87 9.41 9.01
C THR A 85 -14.79 8.68 10.34
N LEU A 86 -14.60 9.43 11.42
CA LEU A 86 -14.56 8.90 12.78
C LEU A 86 -15.35 9.84 13.71
N GLY A 87 -16.39 9.31 14.34
CA GLY A 87 -17.21 10.02 15.30
C GLY A 87 -16.48 10.30 16.60
N ILE A 88 -17.05 11.18 17.42
CA ILE A 88 -16.46 11.56 18.72
C ILE A 88 -16.41 10.36 19.66
N ASN A 89 -17.47 9.56 19.73
CA ASN A 89 -17.52 8.41 20.61
C ASN A 89 -16.48 7.34 20.21
N GLU A 90 -16.38 7.07 18.91
CA GLU A 90 -15.41 6.13 18.37
C GLU A 90 -13.96 6.59 18.61
N LEU A 91 -13.68 7.89 18.53
CA LEU A 91 -12.37 8.45 18.86
C LEU A 91 -12.03 8.24 20.35
N ILE A 92 -12.99 8.48 21.25
CA ILE A 92 -12.82 8.27 22.69
C ILE A 92 -12.54 6.78 22.97
N GLU A 93 -13.36 5.89 22.44
CA GLU A 93 -13.19 4.45 22.62
C GLU A 93 -11.86 3.95 22.06
N LEU A 94 -11.47 4.41 20.87
CA LEU A 94 -10.18 4.09 20.25
C LEU A 94 -9.01 4.57 21.13
N SER A 95 -9.08 5.80 21.66
CA SER A 95 -8.05 6.35 22.56
C SER A 95 -7.89 5.57 23.86
N GLN A 96 -8.93 4.83 24.26
CA GLN A 96 -8.93 3.93 25.42
C GLN A 96 -8.47 2.51 25.07
N GLY A 97 -8.16 2.23 23.81
CA GLY A 97 -7.78 0.91 23.33
C GLY A 97 -8.92 -0.11 23.32
N ARG A 98 -10.18 0.34 23.25
CA ARG A 98 -11.32 -0.57 23.18
C ARG A 98 -11.30 -1.40 21.90
N LYS A 99 -11.77 -2.64 22.01
CA LYS A 99 -11.83 -3.57 20.88
C LYS A 99 -12.73 -3.02 19.76
N SER A 100 -12.20 -2.92 18.56
CA SER A 100 -12.88 -2.50 17.34
C SER A 100 -12.11 -3.05 16.15
N ILE A 101 -12.67 -2.95 14.95
CA ILE A 101 -11.95 -3.34 13.73
C ILE A 101 -10.63 -2.57 13.58
N ILE A 102 -10.55 -1.32 14.07
CA ILE A 102 -9.34 -0.51 14.02
C ILE A 102 -8.24 -1.12 14.90
N THR A 103 -8.57 -1.51 16.14
CA THR A 103 -7.62 -2.15 17.05
C THR A 103 -7.23 -3.55 16.57
N GLU A 104 -8.14 -4.29 15.96
CA GLU A 104 -7.84 -5.60 15.35
C GLU A 104 -6.86 -5.46 14.19
N PHE A 105 -6.97 -4.42 13.35
CA PHE A 105 -5.97 -4.13 12.32
C PHE A 105 -4.58 -3.89 12.90
N LEU A 106 -4.47 -3.14 14.00
CA LEU A 106 -3.20 -2.89 14.67
C LEU A 106 -2.59 -4.17 15.25
N PHE A 107 -3.39 -5.00 15.91
CA PHE A 107 -2.93 -6.26 16.50
C PHE A 107 -2.47 -7.29 15.45
N ASN A 108 -2.93 -7.17 14.21
CA ASN A 108 -2.52 -8.01 13.09
C ASN A 108 -1.51 -7.32 12.16
N ASP A 109 -0.67 -6.43 12.67
CA ASP A 109 0.35 -5.69 11.94
C ASP A 109 -0.18 -4.88 10.74
N GLY A 110 -1.48 -4.61 10.72
CA GLY A 110 -2.12 -3.78 9.70
C GLY A 110 -1.80 -2.31 9.92
N LYS A 111 -1.70 -1.55 8.83
CA LYS A 111 -1.52 -0.10 8.89
C LYS A 111 -2.88 0.57 8.95
N VAL A 112 -3.05 1.51 9.88
CA VAL A 112 -4.27 2.31 10.02
C VAL A 112 -3.98 3.76 9.70
N VAL A 113 -4.84 4.35 8.87
CA VAL A 113 -4.78 5.74 8.44
C VAL A 113 -6.12 6.38 8.68
N ILE A 114 -6.16 7.45 9.46
CA ILE A 114 -7.36 8.26 9.71
C ILE A 114 -7.23 9.56 8.92
N VAL A 115 -8.29 9.94 8.22
CA VAL A 115 -8.38 11.21 7.50
C VAL A 115 -8.70 12.31 8.49
N GLU A 116 -7.85 13.34 8.59
CA GLU A 116 -7.98 14.42 9.58
C GLU A 116 -9.31 15.18 9.43
N GLU A 117 -9.71 15.49 8.19
CA GLU A 117 -10.96 16.18 7.88
C GLU A 117 -12.22 15.36 8.20
N GLY A 118 -12.05 14.04 8.35
CA GLY A 118 -13.13 13.12 8.73
C GLY A 118 -13.36 12.99 10.23
N LEU A 119 -12.53 13.61 11.06
CA LEU A 119 -12.72 13.64 12.51
C LEU A 119 -13.88 14.57 12.86
N GLU A 120 -14.96 14.00 13.42
CA GLU A 120 -16.22 14.72 13.65
C GLU A 120 -16.04 15.99 14.49
N TYR A 121 -15.20 15.95 15.51
CA TYR A 121 -15.01 17.10 16.41
C TYR A 121 -14.37 18.30 15.70
N LYS A 122 -13.67 18.12 14.58
CA LYS A 122 -13.08 19.21 13.78
C LYS A 122 -14.14 20.13 13.14
N LYS A 123 -15.42 19.72 13.13
CA LYS A 123 -16.53 20.55 12.71
C LYS A 123 -16.89 21.65 13.73
N TYR A 124 -16.41 21.51 14.97
CA TYR A 124 -16.72 22.41 16.07
C TYR A 124 -15.52 23.29 16.39
N THR A 125 -15.79 24.53 16.79
CA THR A 125 -14.76 25.50 17.19
C THR A 125 -14.85 25.89 18.67
N LYS A 126 -15.92 25.49 19.35
CA LYS A 126 -16.19 25.80 20.77
C LYS A 126 -16.89 24.63 21.46
N PRO A 127 -16.68 24.46 22.79
CA PRO A 127 -15.73 25.21 23.63
C PRO A 127 -14.29 24.73 23.44
N ALA A 128 -13.32 25.63 23.53
CA ALA A 128 -11.90 25.34 23.29
C ALA A 128 -11.35 24.22 24.17
N ALA A 129 -11.75 24.15 25.44
CA ALA A 129 -11.32 23.10 26.35
C ALA A 129 -11.70 21.69 25.89
N LEU A 130 -12.89 21.56 25.28
CA LEU A 130 -13.36 20.27 24.76
C LEU A 130 -12.63 19.89 23.47
N ILE A 131 -12.36 20.86 22.60
CA ILE A 131 -11.59 20.63 21.39
C ILE A 131 -10.17 20.17 21.75
N ASN A 132 -9.50 20.84 22.70
CA ASN A 132 -8.19 20.46 23.18
C ASN A 132 -8.15 19.02 23.74
N LEU A 133 -9.19 18.62 24.46
CA LEU A 133 -9.32 17.24 24.98
C LEU A 133 -9.38 16.23 23.81
N TYR A 134 -10.12 16.51 22.75
CA TYR A 134 -10.16 15.63 21.58
C TYR A 134 -8.83 15.60 20.82
N ASP A 135 -8.11 16.73 20.73
CA ASP A 135 -6.78 16.76 20.16
C ASP A 135 -5.78 15.89 20.99
N GLU A 136 -5.94 15.81 22.30
CA GLU A 136 -5.16 14.88 23.15
C GLU A 136 -5.52 13.41 22.84
N TYR A 137 -6.79 13.08 22.62
CA TYR A 137 -7.17 11.73 22.20
C TYR A 137 -6.58 11.38 20.83
N VAL A 138 -6.53 12.31 19.90
CA VAL A 138 -5.86 12.09 18.59
C VAL A 138 -4.37 11.82 18.78
N LYS A 139 -3.67 12.57 19.61
CA LYS A 139 -2.25 12.31 19.93
C LYS A 139 -2.05 10.92 20.48
N LYS A 140 -2.91 10.50 21.43
CA LYS A 140 -2.85 9.15 22.02
C LYS A 140 -3.09 8.05 20.98
N VAL A 141 -4.03 8.26 20.06
CA VAL A 141 -4.29 7.33 18.96
C VAL A 141 -3.06 7.24 18.02
N GLN A 142 -2.37 8.36 17.79
CA GLN A 142 -1.11 8.36 17.01
C GLN A 142 0.01 7.60 17.71
N GLU A 143 0.08 7.60 19.05
CA GLU A 143 1.04 6.80 19.83
C GLU A 143 0.83 5.29 19.63
N PHE A 144 -0.39 4.84 19.29
CA PHE A 144 -0.66 3.44 18.90
C PHE A 144 -0.16 3.07 17.49
N GLY A 145 0.48 4.01 16.78
CA GLY A 145 0.99 3.80 15.43
C GLY A 145 -0.01 4.14 14.32
N ILE A 146 -1.16 4.68 14.66
CA ILE A 146 -2.15 5.15 13.69
C ILE A 146 -1.67 6.47 13.07
N LYS A 147 -1.74 6.57 11.75
CA LYS A 147 -1.41 7.81 11.05
C LYS A 147 -2.66 8.66 10.86
N VAL A 148 -2.63 9.89 11.36
CA VAL A 148 -3.66 10.89 11.05
C VAL A 148 -3.08 11.86 10.02
N VAL A 149 -3.70 11.93 8.87
CA VAL A 149 -3.19 12.66 7.70
C VAL A 149 -4.30 13.42 7.00
N LYS A 150 -3.94 14.48 6.30
CA LYS A 150 -4.89 15.19 5.45
C LYS A 150 -5.38 14.31 4.31
N ARG A 151 -6.61 14.52 3.86
CA ARG A 151 -7.22 13.78 2.76
C ARG A 151 -6.33 13.72 1.51
N THR A 152 -5.68 14.84 1.18
CA THR A 152 -4.77 14.96 0.02
C THR A 152 -3.51 14.11 0.15
N GLU A 153 -3.10 13.76 1.36
CA GLU A 153 -1.89 13.00 1.66
C GLU A 153 -2.13 11.48 1.71
N VAL A 154 -3.39 11.05 1.78
CA VAL A 154 -3.74 9.62 1.87
C VAL A 154 -3.11 8.84 0.72
N LYS A 155 -3.15 9.34 -0.51
CA LYS A 155 -2.54 8.70 -1.69
C LYS A 155 -1.04 8.48 -1.54
N ASN A 156 -0.33 9.40 -0.89
CA ASN A 156 1.12 9.30 -0.71
C ASN A 156 1.51 8.11 0.16
N ILE A 157 0.61 7.65 1.04
CA ILE A 157 0.84 6.47 1.89
C ILE A 157 0.93 5.20 1.06
N PHE A 158 0.12 5.10 -0.01
CA PHE A 158 0.13 3.96 -0.92
C PHE A 158 1.31 4.01 -1.89
N ASN A 159 1.77 5.22 -2.22
CA ASN A 159 2.91 5.46 -3.10
C ASN A 159 4.25 5.46 -2.36
N ALA A 160 4.24 5.56 -1.02
CA ALA A 160 5.46 5.45 -0.23
C ALA A 160 6.09 4.07 -0.44
N LYS A 161 7.22 4.03 -1.14
CA LYS A 161 8.02 2.81 -1.25
C LYS A 161 8.44 2.36 0.15
N GLU A 162 8.26 1.08 0.43
CA GLU A 162 8.68 0.52 1.71
C GLU A 162 10.19 0.67 1.86
N LYS A 163 10.61 1.23 2.99
CA LYS A 163 12.04 1.41 3.30
C LYS A 163 12.58 0.14 3.92
N VAL A 164 13.54 -0.47 3.27
CA VAL A 164 14.29 -1.62 3.79
C VAL A 164 15.69 -1.17 4.16
N TYR A 165 16.01 -1.27 5.44
CA TYR A 165 17.35 -0.89 5.92
C TYR A 165 18.31 -2.06 5.77
N LEU A 166 19.38 -1.86 5.00
CA LEU A 166 20.42 -2.86 4.80
C LEU A 166 21.78 -2.34 5.30
N LYS A 167 22.47 -3.17 6.09
CA LYS A 167 23.79 -2.86 6.64
C LYS A 167 24.85 -3.78 6.05
N GLY A 168 26.09 -3.27 5.95
CA GLY A 168 27.26 -4.04 5.51
C GLY A 168 27.31 -4.25 4.00
N LEU A 169 27.79 -5.43 3.57
CA LEU A 169 27.94 -5.75 2.15
C LEU A 169 26.59 -6.20 1.56
N ILE A 170 26.15 -5.48 0.53
CA ILE A 170 24.93 -5.77 -0.22
C ILE A 170 25.32 -6.44 -1.54
N THR A 171 24.92 -7.69 -1.68
CA THR A 171 25.16 -8.50 -2.86
C THR A 171 23.86 -8.76 -3.60
N GLU A 172 23.94 -9.06 -4.90
CA GLU A 172 22.79 -9.47 -5.71
C GLU A 172 22.01 -10.61 -5.08
N ARG A 173 22.71 -11.65 -4.62
CA ARG A 173 22.11 -12.81 -3.96
C ARG A 173 21.26 -12.41 -2.76
N ARG A 174 21.79 -11.53 -1.89
CA ARG A 174 21.06 -11.05 -0.71
C ARG A 174 19.81 -10.28 -1.08
N LEU A 175 19.83 -9.46 -2.15
CA LEU A 175 18.68 -8.73 -2.64
C LEU A 175 17.63 -9.69 -3.23
N ARG A 176 18.09 -10.69 -3.98
CA ARG A 176 17.23 -11.70 -4.60
C ARG A 176 16.54 -12.58 -3.55
N ASP A 177 17.29 -13.06 -2.55
CA ASP A 177 16.79 -13.87 -1.44
C ASP A 177 15.77 -13.09 -0.58
N SER A 178 15.92 -11.77 -0.50
CA SER A 178 14.98 -10.87 0.21
C SER A 178 13.71 -10.55 -0.58
N GLY A 179 13.60 -10.97 -1.85
CA GLY A 179 12.43 -10.72 -2.71
C GLY A 179 12.14 -9.24 -2.98
N LEU A 180 13.15 -8.36 -2.84
CA LEU A 180 12.97 -6.90 -2.94
C LEU A 180 12.70 -6.49 -4.38
N ARG A 181 11.55 -5.89 -4.62
CA ARG A 181 11.15 -5.28 -5.89
C ARG A 181 10.36 -4.02 -5.64
N ASN A 182 10.59 -2.97 -6.44
CA ASN A 182 9.86 -1.70 -6.36
C ASN A 182 9.80 -1.09 -4.93
N GLN A 183 10.88 -1.24 -4.16
CA GLN A 183 11.02 -0.75 -2.77
C GLN A 183 12.16 0.25 -2.69
N MET A 184 12.26 0.95 -1.56
CA MET A 184 13.40 1.82 -1.26
C MET A 184 14.36 1.11 -0.32
N ILE A 185 15.62 0.94 -0.72
CA ILE A 185 16.67 0.44 0.14
C ILE A 185 17.40 1.62 0.75
N VAL A 186 17.47 1.65 2.08
CA VAL A 186 18.30 2.59 2.83
C VAL A 186 19.57 1.86 3.25
N VAL A 187 20.70 2.32 2.74
CA VAL A 187 22.02 1.73 3.04
C VAL A 187 22.71 2.55 4.11
N ASP A 188 23.21 1.88 5.14
CA ASP A 188 24.06 2.50 6.16
C ASP A 188 25.28 3.17 5.47
N GLY A 189 25.71 4.34 5.95
CA GLY A 189 26.81 5.11 5.37
C GLY A 189 28.15 4.37 5.23
N LYS A 190 28.30 3.20 5.88
CA LYS A 190 29.42 2.26 5.73
C LYS A 190 29.11 1.08 4.82
N GLY A 191 27.86 0.96 4.34
CA GLY A 191 27.44 -0.14 3.47
C GLY A 191 28.10 -0.09 2.10
N LYS A 192 28.51 -1.25 1.59
CA LYS A 192 29.08 -1.40 0.24
C LYS A 192 28.12 -2.21 -0.63
N ILE A 193 27.90 -1.75 -1.85
CA ILE A 193 27.06 -2.43 -2.84
C ILE A 193 27.94 -2.96 -3.94
N THR A 194 27.76 -4.25 -4.30
CA THR A 194 28.48 -4.84 -5.44
C THR A 194 27.89 -4.35 -6.77
N SER A 195 28.68 -4.42 -7.85
CA SER A 195 28.22 -4.06 -9.21
C SER A 195 26.99 -4.86 -9.62
N LEU A 196 26.99 -6.18 -9.41
CA LEU A 196 25.85 -7.05 -9.70
C LEU A 196 24.59 -6.68 -8.88
N ALA A 197 24.77 -6.27 -7.62
CA ALA A 197 23.67 -5.78 -6.81
C ALA A 197 23.11 -4.45 -7.33
N MET A 198 23.99 -3.59 -7.86
CA MET A 198 23.55 -2.32 -8.47
C MET A 198 22.75 -2.55 -9.74
N ASP A 199 23.13 -3.53 -10.57
CA ASP A 199 22.38 -3.90 -11.77
C ASP A 199 21.00 -4.47 -11.39
N TYR A 200 20.94 -5.37 -10.39
CA TYR A 200 19.69 -5.89 -9.85
C TYR A 200 18.75 -4.79 -9.33
N ILE A 201 19.31 -3.78 -8.63
CA ILE A 201 18.58 -2.61 -8.11
C ILE A 201 17.91 -1.86 -9.27
N LYS A 202 18.64 -1.61 -10.37
CA LYS A 202 18.11 -0.92 -11.55
C LYS A 202 17.04 -1.73 -12.26
N GLU A 203 17.27 -3.02 -12.50
CA GLU A 203 16.34 -3.92 -13.19
C GLU A 203 15.01 -4.09 -12.43
N ASN A 204 15.04 -4.06 -11.09
CA ASN A 204 13.87 -4.27 -10.26
C ASN A 204 13.22 -2.96 -9.74
N SER A 205 13.56 -1.81 -10.33
CA SER A 205 13.02 -0.48 -9.98
C SER A 205 13.13 -0.15 -8.49
N ILE A 206 14.21 -0.61 -7.86
CA ILE A 206 14.51 -0.36 -6.45
C ILE A 206 15.15 1.02 -6.33
N GLU A 207 14.67 1.85 -5.39
CA GLU A 207 15.30 3.12 -5.07
C GLU A 207 16.38 2.92 -4.02
N LEU A 208 17.54 3.57 -4.24
CA LEU A 208 18.66 3.53 -3.33
C LEU A 208 18.79 4.86 -2.59
N CYS A 209 18.82 4.80 -1.27
CA CYS A 209 19.06 5.95 -0.41
C CYS A 209 20.22 5.62 0.55
N TYR A 210 21.13 6.56 0.76
CA TYR A 210 22.19 6.43 1.75
C TYR A 210 21.80 7.18 3.01
N GLU A 211 21.93 6.56 4.16
CA GLU A 211 21.77 7.23 5.43
C GLU A 211 22.96 8.20 5.61
N ARG A 212 22.68 9.49 5.71
CA ARG A 212 23.72 10.47 6.03
C ARG A 212 24.18 10.19 7.45
N GLY A 213 25.41 9.71 7.60
CA GLY A 213 26.05 9.57 8.92
C GLY A 213 26.00 10.90 9.66
N GLN A 214 25.53 10.86 10.88
CA GLN A 214 25.70 11.94 11.84
C GLN A 214 27.16 12.05 12.25
#